data_5ae90a139a53e9f6f66f74b1fd81b0ce
#
_entry.id   5ae90a139a53e9f6f66f74b1fd81b0ce
#
_cell.length_a   1.000
_cell.length_b   1.000
_cell.length_c   1.000
_cell.angle_alpha   90.00
_cell.angle_beta   90.00
_cell.angle_gamma   90.00
#
_symmetry.space_group_name_H-M   'P 1'
#
loop_
_entity.id
_entity.type
_entity.pdbx_description
1 polymer ?
#
loop_
_entity_poly.entity_id
_entity_poly.type
_entity_poly.pdbx_seq_one_letter_code
_entity_poly.pdbx_strand_id
1 'polypeptide(L)'
;MDFVREHVRSVWALELLLLLKRDPTRCWQPAELVRELRASQALVHDNLVRFERGGLVRIDDTGCYGYAPAGSVLAELSERLEAAYRERPVAIINLIAKPSNPVQGLADAFKFRGDGQ
;
A
#
# COMPACT_ATOMS: atom_id res chain seq x y z
N MET A 1 8.86 -5.41 6.80
CA MET A 1 7.44 -5.62 7.10
C MET A 1 6.78 -6.32 5.93
N ASP A 2 6.36 -7.56 6.16
CA ASP A 2 5.84 -8.39 5.07
C ASP A 2 4.54 -7.85 4.51
N PHE A 3 3.71 -7.26 5.37
CA PHE A 3 2.46 -6.66 4.93
C PHE A 3 2.70 -5.60 3.86
N VAL A 4 3.70 -4.75 4.08
CA VAL A 4 4.05 -3.70 3.12
C VAL A 4 4.51 -4.32 1.81
N ARG A 5 5.35 -5.34 1.89
CA ARG A 5 5.87 -6.00 0.68
C ARG A 5 4.79 -6.65 -0.15
N GLU A 6 3.77 -7.20 0.51
CA GLU A 6 2.71 -7.90 -0.18
C GLU A 6 1.63 -6.98 -0.73
N HIS A 7 1.31 -5.90 0.01
CA HIS A 7 0.12 -5.10 -0.30
C HIS A 7 0.43 -3.66 -0.71
N VAL A 8 1.53 -3.09 -0.21
CA VAL A 8 1.81 -1.68 -0.41
C VAL A 8 3.18 -1.54 -1.05
N ARG A 9 3.20 -1.43 -2.37
CA ARG A 9 4.44 -1.44 -3.14
C ARG A 9 4.93 -0.08 -3.58
N SER A 10 4.19 0.96 -3.24
CA SER A 10 4.57 2.32 -3.60
C SER A 10 3.93 3.28 -2.62
N VAL A 11 4.47 4.49 -2.58
CA VAL A 11 3.88 5.55 -1.75
C VAL A 11 2.46 5.86 -2.23
N TRP A 12 2.20 5.76 -3.54
CA TRP A 12 0.86 5.93 -4.06
C TRP A 12 -0.10 4.87 -3.55
N ALA A 13 0.37 3.61 -3.46
CA ALA A 13 -0.43 2.54 -2.89
C ALA A 13 -0.74 2.81 -1.42
N LEU A 14 0.24 3.29 -0.68
CA LEU A 14 0.03 3.66 0.72
C LEU A 14 -1.02 4.77 0.85
N GLU A 15 -0.89 5.82 0.05
CA GLU A 15 -1.84 6.94 0.10
C GLU A 15 -3.25 6.47 -0.27
N LEU A 16 -3.37 5.58 -1.26
CA LEU A 16 -4.65 5.03 -1.66
C LEU A 16 -5.29 4.23 -0.52
N LEU A 17 -4.51 3.36 0.10
CA LEU A 17 -5.01 2.55 1.20
C LEU A 17 -5.48 3.42 2.36
N LEU A 18 -4.70 4.43 2.72
CA LEU A 18 -5.04 5.32 3.83
C LEU A 18 -6.24 6.19 3.51
N LEU A 19 -6.39 6.60 2.25
CA LEU A 19 -7.57 7.36 1.85
C LEU A 19 -8.84 6.52 2.01
N LEU A 20 -8.80 5.27 1.56
CA LEU A 20 -9.93 4.36 1.71
C LEU A 20 -10.22 4.08 3.19
N LYS A 21 -9.18 3.91 3.99
CA LYS A 21 -9.31 3.60 5.40
C LYS A 21 -9.84 4.77 6.21
N ARG A 22 -9.54 5.99 5.79
CA ARG A 22 -9.98 7.20 6.50
C ARG A 22 -11.49 7.30 6.57
N ASP A 23 -12.18 6.80 5.55
CA ASP A 23 -13.64 6.80 5.51
C ASP A 23 -14.11 5.39 5.17
N PRO A 24 -14.08 4.47 6.14
CA PRO A 24 -14.30 3.06 5.85
C PRO A 24 -15.72 2.72 5.43
N THR A 25 -16.68 3.62 5.66
CA THR A 25 -18.05 3.37 5.23
C THR A 25 -18.34 3.86 3.83
N ARG A 26 -17.42 4.60 3.24
CA ARG A 26 -17.60 5.16 1.91
C ARG A 26 -17.19 4.16 0.84
N CYS A 27 -18.00 4.05 -0.19
CA CYS A 27 -17.68 3.27 -1.38
C CYS A 27 -17.22 4.25 -2.46
N TRP A 28 -16.01 4.07 -2.98
CA TRP A 28 -15.38 5.00 -3.90
C TRP A 28 -15.43 4.47 -5.32
N GLN A 29 -15.82 5.30 -6.26
CA GLN A 29 -15.61 4.97 -7.66
C GLN A 29 -14.14 5.21 -8.01
N PRO A 30 -13.54 4.37 -8.87
CA PRO A 30 -12.12 4.57 -9.23
C PRO A 30 -11.81 5.97 -9.76
N ALA A 31 -12.73 6.56 -10.52
CA ALA A 31 -12.52 7.91 -11.05
C ALA A 31 -12.41 8.95 -9.94
N GLU A 32 -13.13 8.75 -8.84
CA GLU A 32 -13.02 9.64 -7.69
C GLU A 32 -11.65 9.55 -7.06
N LEU A 33 -11.12 8.33 -6.95
CA LEU A 33 -9.79 8.11 -6.38
C LEU A 33 -8.70 8.71 -7.27
N VAL A 34 -8.86 8.58 -8.58
CA VAL A 34 -7.93 9.19 -9.54
C VAL A 34 -7.86 10.69 -9.31
N ARG A 35 -9.00 11.33 -9.16
CA ARG A 35 -9.05 12.78 -8.95
C ARG A 35 -8.48 13.17 -7.59
N GLU A 36 -8.84 12.41 -6.56
CA GLU A 36 -8.44 12.74 -5.19
C GLU A 36 -6.93 12.63 -5.02
N LEU A 37 -6.34 11.58 -5.60
CA LEU A 37 -4.92 11.30 -5.45
C LEU A 37 -4.08 11.94 -6.55
N ARG A 38 -4.72 12.44 -7.60
CA ARG A 38 -4.03 12.97 -8.78
C ARG A 38 -3.09 11.93 -9.39
N ALA A 39 -3.56 10.68 -9.38
CA ALA A 39 -2.80 9.55 -9.90
C ALA A 39 -3.39 9.11 -11.24
N SER A 40 -2.65 8.25 -11.96
CA SER A 40 -3.15 7.71 -13.22
C SER A 40 -4.23 6.66 -12.97
N GLN A 41 -5.09 6.45 -13.96
CA GLN A 41 -6.09 5.40 -13.88
C GLN A 41 -5.46 4.02 -13.70
N ALA A 42 -4.36 3.77 -14.42
CA ALA A 42 -3.68 2.48 -14.35
C ALA A 42 -3.15 2.22 -12.94
N LEU A 43 -2.53 3.24 -12.34
CA LEU A 43 -1.97 3.10 -10.99
C LEU A 43 -3.06 2.81 -9.97
N VAL A 44 -4.17 3.56 -10.02
CA VAL A 44 -5.28 3.35 -9.10
C VAL A 44 -5.90 1.97 -9.32
N HIS A 45 -6.16 1.62 -10.56
CA HIS A 45 -6.79 0.33 -10.87
C HIS A 45 -5.92 -0.85 -10.41
N ASP A 46 -4.64 -0.82 -10.72
CA ASP A 46 -3.75 -1.92 -10.38
C ASP A 46 -3.67 -2.12 -8.87
N ASN A 47 -3.62 -1.02 -8.12
CA ASN A 47 -3.56 -1.11 -6.66
C ASN A 47 -4.89 -1.55 -6.07
N LEU A 48 -6.01 -1.11 -6.62
CA LEU A 48 -7.32 -1.56 -6.14
C LEU A 48 -7.50 -3.06 -6.36
N VAL A 49 -7.10 -3.56 -7.52
CA VAL A 49 -7.15 -4.99 -7.80
C VAL A 49 -6.29 -5.77 -6.80
N ARG A 50 -5.09 -5.27 -6.54
CA ARG A 50 -4.19 -5.91 -5.58
C ARG A 50 -4.78 -5.91 -4.17
N PHE A 51 -5.35 -4.79 -3.75
CA PHE A 51 -5.96 -4.68 -2.43
C PHE A 51 -7.17 -5.59 -2.30
N GLU A 52 -7.98 -5.68 -3.35
CA GLU A 52 -9.15 -6.54 -3.32
C GLU A 52 -8.75 -8.01 -3.23
N ARG A 53 -7.76 -8.41 -4.02
CA ARG A 53 -7.24 -9.78 -3.96
C ARG A 53 -6.61 -10.10 -2.63
N GLY A 54 -5.98 -9.11 -2.01
CA GLY A 54 -5.35 -9.28 -0.71
C GLY A 54 -6.31 -9.19 0.47
N GLY A 55 -7.59 -8.93 0.21
CA GLY A 55 -8.59 -8.87 1.27
C GLY A 55 -8.61 -7.59 2.07
N LEU A 56 -8.10 -6.50 1.51
CA LEU A 56 -8.09 -5.21 2.20
C LEU A 56 -9.28 -4.34 1.84
N VAL A 57 -9.81 -4.50 0.63
CA VAL A 57 -10.95 -3.72 0.16
C VAL A 57 -11.95 -4.64 -0.50
N ARG A 58 -13.17 -4.15 -0.63
CA ARG A 58 -14.25 -4.88 -1.26
C ARG A 58 -14.82 -4.03 -2.40
N ILE A 59 -15.18 -4.71 -3.49
CA ILE A 59 -15.87 -4.08 -4.61
C ILE A 59 -17.35 -4.48 -4.54
N ASP A 60 -18.24 -3.52 -4.79
CA ASP A 60 -19.67 -3.83 -4.81
C ASP A 60 -20.19 -3.96 -6.24
N ASP A 61 -21.50 -4.16 -6.37
CA ASP A 61 -22.12 -4.41 -7.66
C ASP A 61 -22.02 -3.22 -8.62
N THR A 62 -21.84 -2.02 -8.08
CA THR A 62 -21.72 -0.81 -8.90
C THR A 62 -20.30 -0.53 -9.32
N GLY A 63 -19.33 -1.34 -8.86
CA GLY A 63 -17.94 -1.14 -9.18
C GLY A 63 -17.21 -0.18 -8.28
N CYS A 64 -17.80 0.21 -7.15
CA CYS A 64 -17.09 1.05 -6.20
C CYS A 64 -16.35 0.20 -5.17
N TYR A 65 -15.28 0.79 -4.63
CA TYR A 65 -14.38 0.10 -3.70
C TYR A 65 -14.46 0.74 -2.32
N GLY A 66 -14.50 -0.11 -1.29
CA GLY A 66 -14.52 0.36 0.08
C GLY A 66 -13.52 -0.42 0.94
N TYR A 67 -13.02 0.23 1.98
CA TYR A 67 -12.11 -0.41 2.93
C TYR A 67 -12.86 -1.48 3.70
N ALA A 68 -12.42 -2.71 3.60
CA ALA A 68 -13.09 -3.84 4.24
C ALA A 68 -12.10 -4.98 4.45
N PRO A 69 -11.22 -4.87 5.45
CA PRO A 69 -10.24 -5.94 5.70
C PRO A 69 -10.96 -7.25 6.01
N ALA A 70 -10.46 -8.33 5.42
CA ALA A 70 -11.10 -9.63 5.47
C ALA A 70 -11.01 -10.30 6.84
N GLY A 71 -10.18 -9.79 7.74
CA GLY A 71 -10.05 -10.36 9.07
C GLY A 71 -9.34 -9.42 10.01
N SER A 72 -9.30 -9.82 11.29
CA SER A 72 -8.71 -8.97 12.32
C SER A 72 -7.21 -8.75 12.12
N VAL A 73 -6.51 -9.73 11.55
CA VAL A 73 -5.07 -9.60 11.33
C VAL A 73 -4.79 -8.51 10.30
N LEU A 74 -5.52 -8.52 9.18
CA LEU A 74 -5.35 -7.49 8.16
C LEU A 74 -5.75 -6.13 8.68
N ALA A 75 -6.82 -6.06 9.45
CA ALA A 75 -7.26 -4.81 10.05
C ALA A 75 -6.19 -4.24 10.98
N GLU A 76 -5.62 -5.09 11.83
CA GLU A 76 -4.59 -4.67 12.76
C GLU A 76 -3.31 -4.22 12.04
N LEU A 77 -2.89 -4.96 11.02
CA LEU A 77 -1.70 -4.59 10.25
C LEU A 77 -1.89 -3.27 9.53
N SER A 78 -3.09 -3.00 9.02
CA SER A 78 -3.38 -1.72 8.39
C SER A 78 -3.34 -0.59 9.39
N GLU A 79 -3.85 -0.81 10.61
CA GLU A 79 -3.78 0.18 11.68
C GLU A 79 -2.33 0.48 12.07
N ARG A 80 -1.52 -0.56 12.17
CA ARG A 80 -0.12 -0.40 12.53
C ARG A 80 0.64 0.36 11.45
N LEU A 81 0.34 0.07 10.20
CA LEU A 81 0.99 0.78 9.09
C LEU A 81 0.62 2.26 9.11
N GLU A 82 -0.65 2.57 9.33
CA GLU A 82 -1.10 3.95 9.41
C GLU A 82 -0.40 4.70 10.55
N ALA A 83 -0.33 4.07 11.72
CA ALA A 83 0.32 4.68 12.88
C ALA A 83 1.81 4.88 12.62
N ALA A 84 2.47 3.89 12.03
CA ALA A 84 3.89 3.97 11.73
C ALA A 84 4.18 5.08 10.74
N TYR A 85 3.33 5.22 9.71
CA TYR A 85 3.50 6.28 8.72
C TYR A 85 3.32 7.66 9.35
N ARG A 86 2.35 7.78 10.27
CA ARG A 86 2.12 9.05 10.96
C ARG A 86 3.30 9.43 11.84
N GLU A 87 3.90 8.46 12.52
CA GLU A 87 5.00 8.72 13.45
C GLU A 87 6.36 8.81 12.77
N ARG A 88 6.57 8.02 11.73
CA ARG A 88 7.87 7.93 11.05
C ARG A 88 7.70 7.90 9.54
N PRO A 89 7.19 8.98 8.95
CA PRO A 89 6.87 8.95 7.53
C PRO A 89 8.08 8.67 6.63
N VAL A 90 9.25 9.24 6.96
CA VAL A 90 10.43 9.02 6.13
C VAL A 90 10.87 7.57 6.18
N ALA A 91 10.83 6.96 7.37
CA ALA A 91 11.21 5.56 7.51
C ALA A 91 10.30 4.64 6.70
N ILE A 92 8.99 4.92 6.73
CA ILE A 92 8.03 4.12 5.98
C ILE A 92 8.19 4.32 4.47
N ILE A 93 8.38 5.56 4.03
CA ILE A 93 8.62 5.85 2.62
C ILE A 93 9.86 5.12 2.13
N ASN A 94 10.93 5.13 2.92
CA ASN A 94 12.16 4.43 2.55
C ASN A 94 11.95 2.93 2.49
N LEU A 95 11.18 2.38 3.41
CA LEU A 95 10.87 0.95 3.42
C LEU A 95 10.13 0.54 2.14
N ILE A 96 9.18 1.36 1.72
CA ILE A 96 8.40 1.08 0.52
C ILE A 96 9.23 1.29 -0.74
N ALA A 97 10.02 2.35 -0.78
CA ALA A 97 10.79 2.71 -1.96
C ALA A 97 11.96 1.78 -2.21
N LYS A 98 12.52 1.17 -1.15
CA LYS A 98 13.60 0.22 -1.33
C LYS A 98 13.05 -1.07 -1.90
N PRO A 99 13.63 -1.56 -3.00
CA PRO A 99 13.20 -2.85 -3.54
C PRO A 99 13.39 -3.95 -2.51
N SER A 100 12.36 -4.76 -2.33
CA SER A 100 12.47 -5.95 -1.47
C SER A 100 13.00 -7.13 -2.25
N ASN A 101 13.61 -6.88 -3.37
CA ASN A 101 14.16 -7.90 -4.23
C ASN A 101 15.37 -8.52 -3.54
N PRO A 102 15.36 -9.83 -3.25
CA PRO A 102 16.51 -10.47 -2.62
C PRO A 102 17.79 -10.34 -3.42
N VAL A 103 17.70 -10.37 -4.74
CA VAL A 103 18.87 -10.19 -5.60
C VAL A 103 19.42 -8.79 -5.42
N GLN A 104 18.55 -7.80 -5.36
CA GLN A 104 18.97 -6.42 -5.13
C GLN A 104 19.63 -6.29 -3.76
N GLY A 105 19.03 -6.91 -2.75
CA GLY A 105 19.60 -6.87 -1.41
C GLY A 105 20.96 -7.55 -1.33
N LEU A 106 21.14 -8.66 -2.04
CA LEU A 106 22.42 -9.33 -2.11
C LEU A 106 23.45 -8.47 -2.81
N ALA A 107 23.08 -7.85 -3.92
CA ALA A 107 23.99 -6.98 -4.64
C ALA A 107 24.44 -5.82 -3.76
N ASP A 108 23.53 -5.24 -3.00
CA ASP A 108 23.86 -4.14 -2.10
C ASP A 108 24.78 -4.61 -0.99
N ALA A 109 24.57 -5.82 -0.46
CA ALA A 109 25.41 -6.36 0.58
C ALA A 109 26.83 -6.58 0.11
N PHE A 110 27.00 -6.92 -1.15
CA PHE A 110 28.34 -7.16 -1.69
C PHE A 110 29.06 -5.88 -2.09
N LYS A 111 28.32 -4.87 -2.25
CA LYS A 111 28.92 -3.59 -2.57
C LYS A 111 29.59 -2.93 -1.41
N PHE A 112 29.32 -3.36 -0.40
CA PHE A 112 29.61 -2.80 0.72
C PHE A 112 30.31 -3.26 1.65
N ARG A 113 30.21 -3.65 1.11
CA ARG A 113 30.49 -4.08 1.40
C ARG A 113 30.97 -3.76 1.01
N GLY A 114 31.23 -3.49 0.96
CA GLY A 114 31.02 -3.43 0.52
C GLY A 114 30.87 -2.79 0.38
N ASP A 115 31.16 -2.35 0.64
CA ASP A 115 30.49 -1.98 0.38
C ASP A 115 29.82 -1.57 0.59
N GLY A 116 30.05 -1.39 1.07
CA GLY A 116 29.08 -1.48 1.10
C GLY A 116 28.56 -1.20 1.37
N GLN A 117 28.77 -1.25 1.57
CA GLN A 117 27.98 -1.48 1.67
C GLN A 117 27.80 -1.60 1.80
#